data_78047b29239d0cbe3ec8e92317a5f138
#
_entry.id   78047b29239d0cbe3ec8e92317a5f138
#
_cell.length_a   1.000
_cell.length_b   1.000
_cell.length_c   1.000
_cell.angle_alpha   90.00
_cell.angle_beta   90.00
_cell.angle_gamma   90.00
#
_symmetry.space_group_name_H-M   'P 1'
#
loop_
_entity.id
_entity.type
_entity.pdbx_description
1 polymer ?
#
loop_
_entity_poly.entity_id
_entity_poly.type
_entity_poly.pdbx_seq_one_letter_code
_entity_poly.pdbx_strand_id
1 'polypeptide(L)'
;MTILDVNNNSFYNQFEYNIENAVEALKKEFGQQFSISKSVREQHTSTTTVHTPELPDGVVFAYTKEDVQKTVKICHEYGCPIIPFGAGSSLEGHLNANFGGISIDMNNLNNIIEVHPEDSTVVVQPGVTREQLNTYLRDTGLFFPIDPGANASIGGMTSTRASGTNAVRYGTMKDNVLSLEVVMPNGELIKTASRARKSSAGYDLTRLIVGSEGTLGVITEITLKLYGIPEEIGAGRCTFPSVKDATDAVIMTIQAGIPVARIELLDIAQVKAVNNYSNLSLPESPLLLLEFHGSKSSVEDQSELFDEISKDFGGNNFEWNANIEERNKLWKARHDVYYAVKACRPEADYIATDVCVPISRLSECITETIEDMEKNKLFGPIVGHVGDGNFHVQLMIDPKNQNEIDVANGFLERLAHRAISMDGTCTGEHGVGQGKKQYLIEELGPAVNFMKLIKEE
;
A
#
# COMPACT_ATOMS: atom_id res chain seq x y z
N MET A 1 -25.52 3.91 -24.56
CA MET A 1 -24.42 2.97 -24.26
C MET A 1 -24.60 2.57 -22.81
N THR A 2 -25.04 1.36 -22.55
CA THR A 2 -25.41 0.90 -21.21
C THR A 2 -24.13 0.78 -20.37
N ILE A 3 -24.10 1.46 -19.23
CA ILE A 3 -23.03 1.32 -18.24
C ILE A 3 -23.02 -0.16 -17.83
N LEU A 4 -21.96 -0.88 -18.18
CA LEU A 4 -21.80 -2.26 -17.80
C LEU A 4 -21.69 -2.33 -16.27
N ASP A 5 -22.57 -3.10 -15.66
CA ASP A 5 -22.60 -3.32 -14.22
C ASP A 5 -21.27 -3.92 -13.77
N VAL A 6 -20.49 -3.18 -12.95
CA VAL A 6 -19.17 -3.62 -12.43
C VAL A 6 -19.32 -4.84 -11.53
N ASN A 7 -20.49 -5.00 -10.93
CA ASN A 7 -20.83 -6.13 -10.06
C ASN A 7 -21.33 -7.37 -10.86
N ASN A 8 -21.45 -7.24 -12.19
CA ASN A 8 -21.92 -8.34 -13.00
C ASN A 8 -20.75 -9.29 -13.29
N ASN A 9 -20.65 -10.39 -12.58
CA ASN A 9 -19.74 -11.50 -12.80
C ASN A 9 -19.93 -12.23 -14.14
N SER A 10 -20.72 -11.67 -15.08
CA SER A 10 -21.06 -12.29 -16.37
C SER A 10 -19.83 -12.59 -17.24
N PHE A 11 -18.76 -11.79 -17.12
CA PHE A 11 -17.50 -12.04 -17.81
C PHE A 11 -16.86 -13.36 -17.33
N TYR A 12 -16.74 -13.53 -16.02
CA TYR A 12 -16.12 -14.72 -15.43
C TYR A 12 -17.00 -15.99 -15.57
N ASN A 13 -18.32 -15.82 -15.63
CA ASN A 13 -19.27 -16.94 -15.84
C ASN A 13 -19.23 -17.49 -17.28
N GLN A 14 -18.49 -16.88 -18.21
CA GLN A 14 -18.31 -17.40 -19.58
C GLN A 14 -17.17 -18.39 -19.69
N PHE A 15 -16.28 -18.49 -18.70
CA PHE A 15 -15.16 -19.43 -18.70
C PHE A 15 -15.57 -20.76 -18.09
N GLU A 16 -15.37 -21.83 -18.81
CA GLU A 16 -15.41 -23.21 -18.25
C GLU A 16 -14.09 -23.44 -17.50
N TYR A 17 -14.10 -23.20 -16.18
CA TYR A 17 -12.94 -23.47 -15.33
C TYR A 17 -12.79 -24.98 -15.12
N ASN A 18 -11.69 -25.53 -15.57
CA ASN A 18 -11.36 -26.94 -15.35
C ASN A 18 -10.28 -27.07 -14.27
N ILE A 19 -10.60 -26.60 -13.06
CA ILE A 19 -9.66 -26.50 -11.94
C ILE A 19 -9.17 -27.89 -11.52
N GLU A 20 -10.04 -28.92 -11.51
CA GLU A 20 -9.64 -30.28 -11.13
C GLU A 20 -8.51 -30.83 -12.01
N ASN A 21 -8.62 -30.66 -13.33
CA ASN A 21 -7.57 -31.11 -14.26
C ASN A 21 -6.28 -30.28 -14.12
N ALA A 22 -6.39 -28.96 -13.84
CA ALA A 22 -5.24 -28.14 -13.55
C ALA A 22 -4.51 -28.62 -12.27
N VAL A 23 -5.24 -28.93 -11.22
CA VAL A 23 -4.71 -29.46 -9.95
C VAL A 23 -3.96 -30.80 -10.20
N GLU A 24 -4.55 -31.73 -10.96
CA GLU A 24 -3.89 -33.00 -11.27
C GLU A 24 -2.63 -32.81 -12.13
N ALA A 25 -2.66 -31.91 -13.11
CA ALA A 25 -1.50 -31.60 -13.94
C ALA A 25 -0.38 -30.95 -13.11
N LEU A 26 -0.71 -29.99 -12.24
CA LEU A 26 0.25 -29.32 -11.36
C LEU A 26 0.86 -30.30 -10.34
N LYS A 27 0.05 -31.20 -9.79
CA LYS A 27 0.53 -32.22 -8.86
C LYS A 27 1.53 -33.18 -9.54
N LYS A 28 1.28 -33.52 -10.79
CA LYS A 28 2.19 -34.35 -11.59
C LYS A 28 3.49 -33.60 -11.93
N GLU A 29 3.43 -32.33 -12.31
CA GLU A 29 4.59 -31.53 -12.70
C GLU A 29 5.47 -31.16 -11.50
N PHE A 30 4.86 -30.69 -10.40
CA PHE A 30 5.59 -30.07 -9.29
C PHE A 30 5.81 -30.99 -8.08
N GLY A 31 5.09 -32.12 -7.98
CA GLY A 31 5.28 -33.08 -6.88
C GLY A 31 5.20 -32.42 -5.50
N GLN A 32 6.30 -32.38 -4.75
CA GLN A 32 6.36 -31.81 -3.40
C GLN A 32 6.27 -30.28 -3.35
N GLN A 33 6.49 -29.59 -4.47
CA GLN A 33 6.32 -28.14 -4.56
C GLN A 33 4.85 -27.71 -4.73
N PHE A 34 3.93 -28.67 -4.87
CA PHE A 34 2.49 -28.41 -4.96
C PHE A 34 1.73 -28.99 -3.77
N SER A 35 0.84 -28.21 -3.17
CA SER A 35 0.06 -28.62 -2.02
C SER A 35 -1.43 -28.29 -2.15
N ILE A 36 -2.27 -29.26 -1.80
CA ILE A 36 -3.73 -29.08 -1.63
C ILE A 36 -4.15 -29.14 -0.16
N SER A 37 -3.18 -29.18 0.75
CA SER A 37 -3.43 -29.23 2.19
C SER A 37 -4.25 -28.02 2.65
N LYS A 38 -5.29 -28.25 3.43
CA LYS A 38 -6.18 -27.20 3.94
C LYS A 38 -5.41 -26.13 4.70
N SER A 39 -4.48 -26.52 5.57
CA SER A 39 -3.67 -25.57 6.36
C SER A 39 -2.77 -24.68 5.49
N VAL A 40 -2.20 -25.22 4.40
CA VAL A 40 -1.41 -24.43 3.44
C VAL A 40 -2.32 -23.46 2.70
N ARG A 41 -3.47 -23.91 2.22
CA ARG A 41 -4.44 -23.06 1.51
C ARG A 41 -4.97 -21.92 2.39
N GLU A 42 -5.21 -22.18 3.68
CA GLU A 42 -5.63 -21.17 4.66
C GLU A 42 -4.55 -20.09 4.88
N GLN A 43 -3.28 -20.44 4.76
CA GLN A 43 -2.16 -19.48 4.85
C GLN A 43 -2.00 -18.62 3.58
N HIS A 44 -2.60 -19.04 2.47
CA HIS A 44 -2.49 -18.37 1.16
C HIS A 44 -3.77 -17.62 0.77
N THR A 45 -4.56 -17.21 1.73
CA THR A 45 -5.70 -16.32 1.54
C THR A 45 -5.51 -15.00 2.28
N SER A 46 -6.41 -14.07 2.12
CA SER A 46 -6.36 -12.78 2.81
C SER A 46 -6.69 -12.94 4.30
N THR A 47 -5.75 -12.60 5.17
CA THR A 47 -5.89 -12.74 6.64
C THR A 47 -5.94 -11.40 7.37
N THR A 48 -5.57 -10.31 6.71
CA THR A 48 -5.48 -8.94 7.26
C THR A 48 -6.60 -8.04 6.79
N THR A 49 -7.71 -8.59 6.34
CA THR A 49 -8.87 -7.90 5.76
C THR A 49 -10.15 -8.31 6.47
N VAL A 50 -11.19 -7.48 6.35
CA VAL A 50 -12.57 -7.81 6.80
C VAL A 50 -13.34 -8.63 5.78
N HIS A 51 -12.82 -8.84 4.58
CA HIS A 51 -13.43 -9.70 3.57
C HIS A 51 -13.34 -11.16 3.99
N THR A 52 -14.44 -11.93 3.75
CA THR A 52 -14.47 -13.36 4.04
C THR A 52 -13.35 -14.08 3.28
N PRO A 53 -12.52 -14.88 3.96
CA PRO A 53 -11.45 -15.63 3.30
C PRO A 53 -12.00 -16.67 2.30
N GLU A 54 -11.50 -16.63 1.07
CA GLU A 54 -11.79 -17.63 0.03
C GLU A 54 -10.50 -18.38 -0.33
N LEU A 55 -10.50 -19.70 -0.11
CA LEU A 55 -9.30 -20.52 -0.22
C LEU A 55 -9.00 -20.89 -1.68
N PRO A 56 -7.72 -20.85 -2.11
CA PRO A 56 -7.33 -21.42 -3.41
C PRO A 56 -7.50 -22.95 -3.41
N ASP A 57 -7.63 -23.57 -4.57
CA ASP A 57 -7.74 -25.03 -4.71
C ASP A 57 -6.41 -25.74 -4.50
N GLY A 58 -5.30 -25.04 -4.77
CA GLY A 58 -3.96 -25.53 -4.50
C GLY A 58 -2.94 -24.39 -4.43
N VAL A 59 -1.75 -24.71 -3.97
CA VAL A 59 -0.62 -23.78 -3.83
C VAL A 59 0.61 -24.38 -4.51
N VAL A 60 1.23 -23.65 -5.44
CA VAL A 60 2.54 -23.95 -6.01
C VAL A 60 3.58 -23.08 -5.32
N PHE A 61 4.61 -23.69 -4.76
CA PHE A 61 5.78 -22.99 -4.21
C PHE A 61 6.82 -22.84 -5.32
N ALA A 62 6.92 -21.64 -5.89
CA ALA A 62 7.84 -21.36 -6.98
C ALA A 62 9.24 -21.03 -6.46
N TYR A 63 10.27 -21.70 -6.99
CA TYR A 63 11.69 -21.44 -6.69
C TYR A 63 12.42 -20.76 -7.84
N THR A 64 11.88 -20.89 -9.04
CA THR A 64 12.45 -20.32 -10.27
C THR A 64 11.37 -19.62 -11.08
N LYS A 65 11.77 -18.72 -11.99
CA LYS A 65 10.83 -18.10 -12.92
C LYS A 65 10.24 -19.12 -13.91
N GLU A 66 10.96 -20.17 -14.20
CA GLU A 66 10.51 -21.29 -15.01
C GLU A 66 9.36 -22.04 -14.33
N ASP A 67 9.37 -22.17 -12.98
CA ASP A 67 8.25 -22.75 -12.23
C ASP A 67 7.00 -21.88 -12.39
N VAL A 68 7.16 -20.54 -12.32
CA VAL A 68 6.06 -19.60 -12.56
C VAL A 68 5.51 -19.76 -13.98
N GLN A 69 6.39 -19.79 -15.00
CA GLN A 69 5.97 -19.96 -16.40
C GLN A 69 5.22 -21.28 -16.62
N LYS A 70 5.70 -22.38 -16.06
CA LYS A 70 5.04 -23.69 -16.17
C LYS A 70 3.67 -23.68 -15.47
N THR A 71 3.59 -23.11 -14.28
CA THR A 71 2.32 -22.98 -13.54
C THR A 71 1.31 -22.18 -14.36
N VAL A 72 1.72 -21.02 -14.88
CA VAL A 72 0.85 -20.17 -15.70
C VAL A 72 0.39 -20.88 -16.96
N LYS A 73 1.28 -21.59 -17.68
CA LYS A 73 0.93 -22.36 -18.90
C LYS A 73 -0.08 -23.45 -18.61
N ILE A 74 0.11 -24.23 -17.54
CA ILE A 74 -0.84 -25.26 -17.13
C ILE A 74 -2.19 -24.64 -16.77
N CYS A 75 -2.20 -23.60 -15.96
CA CYS A 75 -3.44 -22.93 -15.58
C CYS A 75 -4.15 -22.30 -16.79
N HIS A 76 -3.42 -21.73 -17.72
CA HIS A 76 -3.96 -21.19 -18.97
C HIS A 76 -4.63 -22.28 -19.84
N GLU A 77 -3.99 -23.45 -19.98
CA GLU A 77 -4.54 -24.58 -20.74
C GLU A 77 -5.90 -25.06 -20.22
N TYR A 78 -6.10 -25.00 -18.90
CA TYR A 78 -7.33 -25.44 -18.24
C TYR A 78 -8.27 -24.30 -17.85
N GLY A 79 -7.99 -23.07 -18.23
CA GLY A 79 -8.79 -21.89 -17.81
C GLY A 79 -8.79 -21.65 -16.29
N CYS A 80 -7.79 -22.15 -15.56
CA CYS A 80 -7.72 -22.09 -14.11
C CYS A 80 -7.23 -20.71 -13.62
N PRO A 81 -7.95 -20.03 -12.70
CA PRO A 81 -7.50 -18.77 -12.14
C PRO A 81 -6.18 -18.88 -11.37
N ILE A 82 -5.40 -17.79 -11.37
CA ILE A 82 -4.10 -17.70 -10.68
C ILE A 82 -4.11 -16.53 -9.71
N ILE A 83 -3.57 -16.75 -8.51
CA ILE A 83 -3.43 -15.76 -7.45
C ILE A 83 -1.95 -15.71 -7.03
N PRO A 84 -1.14 -14.75 -7.50
CA PRO A 84 0.23 -14.58 -7.01
C PRO A 84 0.24 -14.19 -5.53
N PHE A 85 1.06 -14.85 -4.72
CA PHE A 85 1.16 -14.65 -3.29
C PHE A 85 2.56 -14.21 -2.89
N GLY A 86 2.69 -13.12 -2.14
CA GLY A 86 3.94 -12.63 -1.55
C GLY A 86 3.89 -12.68 -0.02
N ALA A 87 4.06 -11.54 0.65
CA ALA A 87 4.05 -11.47 2.11
C ALA A 87 2.65 -11.62 2.75
N GLY A 88 1.58 -11.63 1.96
CA GLY A 88 0.21 -11.80 2.46
C GLY A 88 -0.36 -10.59 3.22
N SER A 89 0.24 -9.41 3.11
CA SER A 89 -0.06 -8.22 3.92
C SER A 89 -1.09 -7.26 3.32
N SER A 90 -1.69 -7.57 2.18
CA SER A 90 -2.68 -6.71 1.51
C SER A 90 -4.01 -6.64 2.29
N LEU A 91 -4.69 -5.47 2.25
CA LEU A 91 -5.84 -5.16 3.10
C LEU A 91 -7.20 -5.29 2.40
N GLU A 92 -7.24 -5.32 1.06
CA GLU A 92 -8.48 -5.23 0.27
C GLU A 92 -8.92 -6.58 -0.33
N GLY A 93 -8.51 -7.70 0.26
CA GLY A 93 -8.93 -9.04 -0.17
C GLY A 93 -8.31 -9.55 -1.48
N HIS A 94 -7.16 -9.02 -1.89
CA HIS A 94 -6.48 -9.37 -3.14
C HIS A 94 -6.13 -10.87 -3.29
N LEU A 95 -5.94 -11.55 -2.18
CA LEU A 95 -5.47 -12.94 -2.14
C LEU A 95 -6.61 -13.95 -2.04
N ASN A 96 -7.85 -13.49 -2.02
CA ASN A 96 -9.02 -14.37 -1.98
C ASN A 96 -9.28 -15.01 -3.35
N ALA A 97 -9.47 -16.31 -3.36
CA ALA A 97 -9.74 -17.10 -4.57
C ALA A 97 -11.24 -17.15 -4.87
N ASN A 98 -11.87 -16.01 -5.17
CA ASN A 98 -13.33 -15.87 -5.36
C ASN A 98 -13.91 -16.78 -6.46
N PHE A 99 -13.07 -17.27 -7.35
CA PHE A 99 -13.43 -18.18 -8.45
C PHE A 99 -12.67 -19.51 -8.35
N GLY A 100 -12.18 -19.86 -7.15
CA GLY A 100 -11.19 -20.92 -6.99
C GLY A 100 -9.85 -20.58 -7.63
N GLY A 101 -9.06 -21.59 -7.96
CA GLY A 101 -7.80 -21.41 -8.68
C GLY A 101 -6.56 -21.72 -7.84
N ILE A 102 -5.40 -21.37 -8.38
CA ILE A 102 -4.09 -21.76 -7.86
C ILE A 102 -3.37 -20.54 -7.31
N SER A 103 -2.96 -20.60 -6.04
CA SER A 103 -2.01 -19.63 -5.49
C SER A 103 -0.58 -19.99 -5.91
N ILE A 104 0.17 -19.00 -6.37
CA ILE A 104 1.61 -19.16 -6.65
C ILE A 104 2.39 -18.42 -5.55
N ASP A 105 3.00 -19.18 -4.65
CA ASP A 105 3.86 -18.62 -3.61
C ASP A 105 5.20 -18.19 -4.19
N MET A 106 5.46 -16.89 -4.17
CA MET A 106 6.63 -16.23 -4.73
C MET A 106 7.74 -16.02 -3.68
N ASN A 107 7.54 -16.40 -2.41
CA ASN A 107 8.46 -16.07 -1.33
C ASN A 107 9.86 -16.70 -1.47
N ASN A 108 9.97 -17.82 -2.18
CA ASN A 108 11.26 -18.45 -2.44
C ASN A 108 12.06 -17.79 -3.59
N LEU A 109 11.42 -16.93 -4.38
CA LEU A 109 12.07 -16.06 -5.35
C LEU A 109 12.56 -14.79 -4.64
N ASN A 110 13.58 -14.91 -3.79
CA ASN A 110 14.00 -13.88 -2.84
C ASN A 110 15.48 -13.47 -2.96
N ASN A 111 16.07 -13.63 -4.13
CA ASN A 111 17.45 -13.21 -4.38
C ASN A 111 17.52 -11.73 -4.79
N ILE A 112 18.51 -11.03 -4.25
CA ILE A 112 19.01 -9.77 -4.80
C ILE A 112 19.98 -10.15 -5.92
N ILE A 113 19.57 -9.91 -7.18
CA ILE A 113 20.27 -10.45 -8.35
C ILE A 113 21.53 -9.66 -8.63
N GLU A 114 21.40 -8.33 -8.71
CA GLU A 114 22.50 -7.43 -9.04
C GLU A 114 22.27 -6.03 -8.48
N VAL A 115 23.32 -5.40 -7.96
CA VAL A 115 23.32 -4.01 -7.54
C VAL A 115 24.25 -3.21 -8.45
N HIS A 116 23.78 -2.09 -8.98
CA HIS A 116 24.53 -1.15 -9.81
C HIS A 116 24.66 0.20 -9.09
N PRO A 117 25.66 0.37 -8.22
CA PRO A 117 25.77 1.56 -7.37
C PRO A 117 25.92 2.85 -8.20
N GLU A 118 26.68 2.82 -9.28
CA GLU A 118 26.93 3.98 -10.14
C GLU A 118 25.66 4.48 -10.83
N ASP A 119 24.71 3.56 -11.11
CA ASP A 119 23.40 3.88 -11.70
C ASP A 119 22.34 4.13 -10.63
N SER A 120 22.67 3.89 -9.35
CA SER A 120 21.71 3.90 -8.24
C SER A 120 20.50 2.99 -8.52
N THR A 121 20.75 1.73 -8.90
CA THR A 121 19.72 0.75 -9.22
C THR A 121 20.05 -0.62 -8.64
N VAL A 122 19.00 -1.42 -8.44
CA VAL A 122 19.10 -2.81 -8.02
C VAL A 122 18.10 -3.66 -8.78
N VAL A 123 18.49 -4.91 -9.07
CA VAL A 123 17.61 -5.94 -9.66
C VAL A 123 17.32 -6.98 -8.58
N VAL A 124 16.05 -7.24 -8.32
CA VAL A 124 15.61 -8.16 -7.27
C VAL A 124 14.51 -9.10 -7.76
N GLN A 125 14.41 -10.26 -7.13
CA GLN A 125 13.27 -11.15 -7.26
C GLN A 125 12.08 -10.70 -6.40
N PRO A 126 10.83 -11.05 -6.75
CA PRO A 126 9.62 -10.50 -6.13
C PRO A 126 9.43 -10.86 -4.65
N GLY A 127 9.99 -11.97 -4.17
CA GLY A 127 9.92 -12.39 -2.77
C GLY A 127 10.88 -11.66 -1.83
N VAL A 128 11.83 -10.87 -2.36
CA VAL A 128 12.70 -10.03 -1.52
C VAL A 128 11.84 -9.06 -0.72
N THR A 129 12.05 -8.97 0.60
CA THR A 129 11.35 -7.98 1.43
C THR A 129 12.11 -6.65 1.46
N ARG A 130 11.37 -5.56 1.78
CA ARG A 130 11.98 -4.23 1.93
C ARG A 130 13.13 -4.22 2.96
N GLU A 131 12.93 -4.87 4.11
CA GLU A 131 13.95 -4.93 5.15
C GLU A 131 15.18 -5.74 4.72
N GLN A 132 14.96 -6.87 4.04
CA GLN A 132 16.04 -7.68 3.48
C GLN A 132 16.86 -6.84 2.48
N LEU A 133 16.20 -6.10 1.59
CA LEU A 133 16.86 -5.25 0.60
C LEU A 133 17.71 -4.16 1.29
N ASN A 134 17.13 -3.39 2.21
CA ASN A 134 17.85 -2.31 2.89
C ASN A 134 18.97 -2.82 3.80
N THR A 135 18.79 -4.00 4.40
CA THR A 135 19.88 -4.67 5.16
C THR A 135 21.05 -5.03 4.24
N TYR A 136 20.78 -5.54 3.06
CA TYR A 136 21.80 -5.85 2.06
C TYR A 136 22.54 -4.61 1.56
N LEU A 137 21.80 -3.50 1.34
CA LEU A 137 22.34 -2.25 0.79
C LEU A 137 23.12 -1.39 1.79
N ARG A 138 23.06 -1.68 3.10
CA ARG A 138 23.56 -0.80 4.18
C ARG A 138 24.99 -0.29 4.00
N ASP A 139 25.88 -1.12 3.40
CA ASP A 139 27.30 -0.82 3.24
C ASP A 139 27.60 -0.18 1.85
N THR A 140 26.58 0.05 1.02
CA THR A 140 26.71 0.63 -0.34
C THR A 140 26.56 2.15 -0.35
N GLY A 141 26.10 2.75 0.74
CA GLY A 141 25.71 4.17 0.78
C GLY A 141 24.36 4.46 0.11
N LEU A 142 23.61 3.42 -0.29
CA LEU A 142 22.32 3.51 -0.98
C LEU A 142 21.22 2.87 -0.13
N PHE A 143 19.97 3.28 -0.38
CA PHE A 143 18.79 2.67 0.24
C PHE A 143 17.58 2.71 -0.71
N PHE A 144 16.61 1.84 -0.42
CA PHE A 144 15.30 1.83 -1.07
C PHE A 144 14.28 2.49 -0.13
N PRO A 145 13.61 3.59 -0.57
CA PRO A 145 12.87 4.46 0.35
C PRO A 145 11.43 4.03 0.65
N ILE A 146 10.80 3.20 -0.21
CA ILE A 146 9.36 2.92 -0.06
C ILE A 146 9.13 2.02 1.15
N ASP A 147 8.30 2.48 2.10
CA ASP A 147 8.18 1.93 3.43
C ASP A 147 6.71 1.73 3.91
N PRO A 148 5.94 0.86 3.24
CA PRO A 148 4.61 0.51 3.74
C PRO A 148 4.68 -0.01 5.18
N GLY A 149 3.56 0.06 5.91
CA GLY A 149 3.50 -0.31 7.32
C GLY A 149 3.91 -1.76 7.63
N ALA A 150 3.77 -2.69 6.67
CA ALA A 150 4.21 -4.07 6.78
C ALA A 150 5.60 -4.27 6.14
N ASN A 151 6.36 -5.27 6.61
CA ASN A 151 7.55 -5.75 5.90
C ASN A 151 7.13 -6.58 4.68
N ALA A 152 6.63 -5.90 3.66
CA ALA A 152 6.06 -6.51 2.46
C ALA A 152 7.15 -6.98 1.48
N SER A 153 6.80 -7.93 0.63
CA SER A 153 7.63 -8.35 -0.50
C SER A 153 7.62 -7.31 -1.62
N ILE A 154 8.75 -7.09 -2.26
CA ILE A 154 8.89 -6.11 -3.35
C ILE A 154 7.91 -6.40 -4.51
N GLY A 155 7.66 -7.67 -4.82
CA GLY A 155 6.66 -8.06 -5.81
C GLY A 155 5.24 -7.66 -5.42
N GLY A 156 4.86 -7.88 -4.16
CA GLY A 156 3.57 -7.45 -3.62
C GLY A 156 3.44 -5.93 -3.62
N MET A 157 4.45 -5.20 -3.14
CA MET A 157 4.51 -3.74 -3.18
C MET A 157 4.36 -3.20 -4.61
N THR A 158 5.01 -3.84 -5.58
CA THR A 158 4.91 -3.47 -7.00
C THR A 158 3.49 -3.70 -7.53
N SER A 159 2.90 -4.85 -7.21
CA SER A 159 1.57 -5.23 -7.68
C SER A 159 0.46 -4.32 -7.13
N THR A 160 0.57 -3.84 -5.89
CA THR A 160 -0.41 -2.94 -5.27
C THR A 160 -0.08 -1.46 -5.44
N ARG A 161 1.03 -1.11 -6.09
CA ARG A 161 1.53 0.27 -6.20
C ARG A 161 1.75 0.91 -4.82
N ALA A 162 2.31 0.14 -3.90
CA ALA A 162 2.49 0.54 -2.52
C ALA A 162 3.18 1.91 -2.36
N SER A 163 2.84 2.56 -1.28
CA SER A 163 3.36 3.83 -0.82
C SER A 163 4.02 3.69 0.56
N GLY A 164 3.90 4.68 1.41
CA GLY A 164 4.43 4.71 2.78
C GLY A 164 4.77 6.12 3.22
N THR A 165 5.38 6.24 4.39
CA THR A 165 5.66 7.55 5.02
C THR A 165 6.66 8.39 4.23
N ASN A 166 7.56 7.75 3.48
CA ASN A 166 8.57 8.43 2.66
C ASN A 166 8.08 8.89 1.27
N ALA A 167 6.84 8.59 0.90
CA ALA A 167 6.34 8.83 -0.46
C ALA A 167 6.33 10.32 -0.83
N VAL A 168 6.04 11.19 0.12
CA VAL A 168 6.03 12.65 -0.08
C VAL A 168 7.34 13.18 -0.67
N ARG A 169 8.47 12.54 -0.37
CA ARG A 169 9.79 12.93 -0.91
C ARG A 169 10.24 12.06 -2.08
N TYR A 170 10.04 10.76 -1.96
CA TYR A 170 10.66 9.77 -2.86
C TYR A 170 9.70 9.18 -3.88
N GLY A 171 8.41 9.55 -3.83
CA GLY A 171 7.36 8.95 -4.64
C GLY A 171 6.95 7.56 -4.12
N THR A 172 6.12 6.89 -4.88
CA THR A 172 5.59 5.55 -4.60
C THR A 172 6.34 4.47 -5.39
N MET A 173 5.89 3.21 -5.31
CA MET A 173 6.41 2.14 -6.19
C MET A 173 6.30 2.51 -7.69
N LYS A 174 5.25 3.25 -8.09
CA LYS A 174 5.09 3.76 -9.47
C LYS A 174 6.30 4.55 -9.96
N ASP A 175 6.93 5.32 -9.07
CA ASP A 175 8.04 6.22 -9.40
C ASP A 175 9.40 5.53 -9.29
N ASN A 176 9.44 4.41 -8.56
CA ASN A 176 10.68 3.74 -8.17
C ASN A 176 10.93 2.40 -8.90
N VAL A 177 9.94 1.86 -9.61
CA VAL A 177 10.12 0.70 -10.48
C VAL A 177 10.51 1.17 -11.88
N LEU A 178 11.67 0.74 -12.36
CA LEU A 178 12.23 1.11 -13.67
C LEU A 178 11.86 0.11 -14.76
N SER A 179 11.90 -1.17 -14.45
CA SER A 179 11.49 -2.25 -15.37
C SER A 179 11.08 -3.50 -14.61
N LEU A 180 10.34 -4.37 -15.29
CA LEU A 180 9.85 -5.64 -14.78
C LEU A 180 10.15 -6.75 -15.76
N GLU A 181 10.36 -7.97 -15.25
CA GLU A 181 10.17 -9.20 -15.98
C GLU A 181 8.85 -9.83 -15.51
N VAL A 182 7.99 -10.18 -16.43
CA VAL A 182 6.60 -10.60 -16.15
C VAL A 182 6.25 -11.84 -16.98
N VAL A 183 5.66 -12.82 -16.33
CA VAL A 183 5.01 -13.95 -17.01
C VAL A 183 3.58 -13.54 -17.34
N MET A 184 3.30 -13.43 -18.63
CA MET A 184 1.97 -13.05 -19.15
C MET A 184 0.99 -14.24 -19.05
N PRO A 185 -0.34 -14.01 -19.17
CA PRO A 185 -1.34 -15.07 -19.02
C PRO A 185 -1.15 -16.30 -19.93
N ASN A 186 -0.54 -16.14 -21.10
CA ASN A 186 -0.18 -17.24 -22.02
C ASN A 186 1.13 -17.97 -21.64
N GLY A 187 1.78 -17.56 -20.53
CA GLY A 187 3.05 -18.10 -20.07
C GLY A 187 4.30 -17.58 -20.79
N GLU A 188 4.15 -16.57 -21.65
CA GLU A 188 5.31 -15.85 -22.21
C GLU A 188 5.98 -14.99 -21.16
N LEU A 189 7.31 -14.97 -21.18
CA LEU A 189 8.11 -14.10 -20.34
C LEU A 189 8.46 -12.83 -21.13
N ILE A 190 8.04 -11.68 -20.64
CA ILE A 190 8.36 -10.40 -21.25
C ILE A 190 9.18 -9.52 -20.31
N LYS A 191 9.95 -8.61 -20.89
CA LYS A 191 10.61 -7.52 -20.19
C LYS A 191 9.94 -6.20 -20.58
N THR A 192 9.46 -5.44 -19.59
CA THR A 192 8.66 -4.22 -19.85
C THR A 192 9.49 -3.02 -20.31
N ALA A 193 10.73 -2.91 -19.86
CA ALA A 193 11.66 -1.83 -20.17
C ALA A 193 13.11 -2.27 -19.94
N SER A 194 14.07 -1.42 -20.31
CA SER A 194 15.47 -1.56 -19.93
C SER A 194 15.75 -0.87 -18.58
N ARG A 195 17.00 -0.98 -18.08
CA ARG A 195 17.45 -0.29 -16.87
C ARG A 195 17.72 1.22 -17.08
N ALA A 196 17.61 1.70 -18.32
CA ALA A 196 17.82 3.11 -18.63
C ALA A 196 16.77 3.99 -17.93
N ARG A 197 17.23 5.12 -17.35
CA ARG A 197 16.34 6.04 -16.60
C ARG A 197 15.32 6.77 -17.47
N LYS A 198 15.53 6.83 -18.79
CA LYS A 198 14.63 7.47 -19.76
C LYS A 198 14.47 6.56 -20.97
N SER A 199 13.24 6.39 -21.42
CA SER A 199 12.91 5.76 -22.69
C SER A 199 11.65 6.37 -23.26
N SER A 200 11.58 6.50 -24.58
CA SER A 200 10.38 6.85 -25.34
C SER A 200 9.99 5.74 -26.33
N ALA A 201 10.47 4.51 -26.10
CA ALA A 201 10.27 3.36 -26.99
C ALA A 201 8.97 2.65 -26.65
N GLY A 202 7.89 3.00 -27.34
CA GLY A 202 6.59 2.34 -27.22
C GLY A 202 5.77 2.76 -25.99
N TYR A 203 4.76 1.94 -25.67
CA TYR A 203 3.91 2.14 -24.49
C TYR A 203 4.64 1.78 -23.19
N ASP A 204 4.30 2.46 -22.10
CA ASP A 204 4.86 2.20 -20.78
C ASP A 204 4.19 0.98 -20.12
N LEU A 205 4.64 -0.20 -20.48
CA LEU A 205 4.16 -1.45 -19.90
C LEU A 205 4.54 -1.59 -18.43
N THR A 206 5.63 -0.96 -18.00
CA THR A 206 6.03 -0.97 -16.58
C THR A 206 4.94 -0.33 -15.73
N ARG A 207 4.44 0.85 -16.12
CA ARG A 207 3.38 1.55 -15.39
C ARG A 207 2.03 0.86 -15.49
N LEU A 208 1.79 0.08 -16.55
CA LEU A 208 0.58 -0.73 -16.70
C LEU A 208 0.57 -1.89 -15.69
N ILE A 209 1.70 -2.57 -15.49
CA ILE A 209 1.81 -3.71 -14.58
C ILE A 209 1.93 -3.27 -13.12
N VAL A 210 2.61 -2.15 -12.82
CA VAL A 210 2.70 -1.59 -11.47
C VAL A 210 1.30 -1.13 -11.01
N GLY A 211 0.76 -1.79 -10.01
CA GLY A 211 -0.60 -1.55 -9.51
C GLY A 211 -1.69 -2.35 -10.23
N SER A 212 -1.32 -3.36 -11.03
CA SER A 212 -2.28 -4.28 -11.65
C SER A 212 -2.82 -5.34 -10.70
N GLU A 213 -2.35 -5.39 -9.47
CA GLU A 213 -2.80 -6.32 -8.42
C GLU A 213 -2.73 -7.81 -8.83
N GLY A 214 -1.73 -8.16 -9.66
CA GLY A 214 -1.57 -9.51 -10.20
C GLY A 214 -2.57 -9.93 -11.27
N THR A 215 -3.41 -8.99 -11.76
CA THR A 215 -4.50 -9.32 -12.70
C THR A 215 -4.06 -9.38 -14.17
N LEU A 216 -2.89 -8.83 -14.51
CA LEU A 216 -2.38 -8.77 -15.89
C LEU A 216 -1.17 -9.70 -16.14
N GLY A 217 -0.54 -10.21 -15.09
CA GLY A 217 0.60 -11.12 -15.18
C GLY A 217 1.28 -11.32 -13.84
N VAL A 218 2.25 -12.24 -13.81
CA VAL A 218 3.01 -12.60 -12.60
C VAL A 218 4.42 -12.04 -12.69
N ILE A 219 4.79 -11.14 -11.78
CA ILE A 219 6.10 -10.47 -11.75
C ILE A 219 7.17 -11.45 -11.25
N THR A 220 8.27 -11.60 -11.97
CA THR A 220 9.38 -12.49 -11.63
C THR A 220 10.71 -11.76 -11.36
N GLU A 221 10.88 -10.53 -11.86
CA GLU A 221 12.05 -9.70 -11.63
C GLU A 221 11.66 -8.21 -11.61
N ILE A 222 12.28 -7.43 -10.72
CA ILE A 222 12.01 -6.01 -10.55
C ILE A 222 13.33 -5.24 -10.54
N THR A 223 13.44 -4.25 -11.42
CA THR A 223 14.53 -3.26 -11.37
C THR A 223 14.04 -2.02 -10.63
N LEU A 224 14.71 -1.69 -9.53
CA LEU A 224 14.35 -0.58 -8.65
C LEU A 224 15.37 0.56 -8.73
N LYS A 225 14.86 1.79 -8.56
CA LYS A 225 15.66 2.97 -8.32
C LYS A 225 16.05 3.04 -6.84
N LEU A 226 17.32 3.36 -6.57
CA LEU A 226 17.87 3.59 -5.25
C LEU A 226 18.20 5.06 -5.05
N TYR A 227 18.41 5.44 -3.80
CA TYR A 227 18.80 6.79 -3.39
C TYR A 227 20.01 6.73 -2.46
N GLY A 228 20.82 7.79 -2.48
CA GLY A 228 21.90 7.96 -1.51
C GLY A 228 21.35 8.12 -0.10
N ILE A 229 21.98 7.48 0.88
CA ILE A 229 21.65 7.67 2.31
C ILE A 229 21.96 9.14 2.63
N PRO A 230 20.99 9.91 3.21
CA PRO A 230 21.22 11.31 3.59
C PRO A 230 22.36 11.44 4.60
N GLU A 231 23.14 12.51 4.50
CA GLU A 231 24.21 12.82 5.46
C GLU A 231 23.64 13.06 6.85
N GLU A 232 22.51 13.80 6.92
CA GLU A 232 21.79 14.10 8.15
C GLU A 232 20.32 13.77 7.99
N ILE A 233 19.73 13.22 9.05
CA ILE A 233 18.30 12.97 9.17
C ILE A 233 17.82 13.61 10.48
N GLY A 234 16.97 14.61 10.39
CA GLY A 234 16.30 15.25 11.53
C GLY A 234 14.86 14.79 11.64
N ALA A 235 14.42 14.33 12.81
CA ALA A 235 13.01 14.05 13.06
C ALA A 235 12.44 15.02 14.08
N GLY A 236 11.20 15.47 13.87
CA GLY A 236 10.53 16.45 14.72
C GLY A 236 9.08 16.13 14.95
N ARG A 237 8.51 16.85 15.93
CA ARG A 237 7.08 16.83 16.24
C ARG A 237 6.56 18.24 16.50
N CYS A 238 5.30 18.48 16.14
CA CYS A 238 4.62 19.73 16.41
C CYS A 238 3.17 19.46 16.77
N THR A 239 2.66 20.11 17.81
CA THR A 239 1.25 20.01 18.21
C THR A 239 0.44 21.19 17.72
N PHE A 240 -0.86 20.95 17.45
CA PHE A 240 -1.76 21.97 16.91
C PHE A 240 -3.06 22.06 17.71
N PRO A 241 -3.77 23.21 17.67
CA PRO A 241 -5.06 23.38 18.34
C PRO A 241 -6.16 22.46 17.80
N SER A 242 -6.14 22.21 16.47
CA SER A 242 -7.08 21.32 15.79
C SER A 242 -6.42 20.53 14.67
N VAL A 243 -7.09 19.46 14.18
CA VAL A 243 -6.66 18.71 13.01
C VAL A 243 -6.64 19.61 11.76
N LYS A 244 -7.61 20.55 11.68
CA LYS A 244 -7.66 21.54 10.61
C LYS A 244 -6.39 22.40 10.56
N ASP A 245 -5.97 22.96 11.71
CA ASP A 245 -4.79 23.80 11.78
C ASP A 245 -3.53 23.00 11.40
N ALA A 246 -3.42 21.74 11.85
CA ALA A 246 -2.33 20.84 11.47
C ALA A 246 -2.28 20.60 9.97
N THR A 247 -3.41 20.32 9.33
CA THR A 247 -3.46 20.07 7.89
C THR A 247 -3.26 21.32 7.04
N ASP A 248 -3.71 22.49 7.50
CA ASP A 248 -3.45 23.76 6.84
C ASP A 248 -1.93 24.10 6.89
N ALA A 249 -1.25 23.81 8.01
CA ALA A 249 0.22 23.91 8.09
C ALA A 249 0.94 22.94 7.12
N VAL A 250 0.42 21.72 6.94
CA VAL A 250 0.96 20.77 5.95
C VAL A 250 0.81 21.32 4.54
N ILE A 251 -0.37 21.82 4.17
CA ILE A 251 -0.61 22.40 2.84
C ILE A 251 0.39 23.53 2.56
N MET A 252 0.59 24.45 3.52
CA MET A 252 1.55 25.53 3.38
C MET A 252 3.00 25.03 3.30
N THR A 253 3.37 24.00 4.07
CA THR A 253 4.71 23.39 4.04
C THR A 253 5.05 22.83 2.65
N ILE A 254 4.12 22.09 2.05
CA ILE A 254 4.28 21.53 0.71
C ILE A 254 4.28 22.64 -0.35
N GLN A 255 3.38 23.63 -0.23
CA GLN A 255 3.31 24.77 -1.15
C GLN A 255 4.57 25.64 -1.11
N ALA A 256 5.18 25.80 0.06
CA ALA A 256 6.47 26.50 0.23
C ALA A 256 7.66 25.73 -0.38
N GLY A 257 7.45 24.49 -0.83
CA GLY A 257 8.49 23.67 -1.45
C GLY A 257 9.51 23.10 -0.46
N ILE A 258 9.17 22.99 0.82
CA ILE A 258 10.04 22.35 1.82
C ILE A 258 10.08 20.85 1.49
N PRO A 259 11.26 20.29 1.19
CA PRO A 259 11.37 18.89 0.76
C PRO A 259 11.38 17.94 1.96
N VAL A 260 10.28 17.96 2.76
CA VAL A 260 10.11 17.04 3.89
C VAL A 260 10.23 15.59 3.44
N ALA A 261 10.91 14.77 4.21
CA ALA A 261 11.04 13.35 3.92
C ALA A 261 9.81 12.56 4.37
N ARG A 262 9.21 12.99 5.50
CA ARG A 262 7.96 12.44 6.05
C ARG A 262 7.18 13.57 6.71
N ILE A 263 5.88 13.50 6.61
CA ILE A 263 4.98 14.35 7.40
C ILE A 263 3.68 13.59 7.66
N GLU A 264 3.47 13.22 8.94
CA GLU A 264 2.45 12.29 9.38
C GLU A 264 1.55 12.94 10.41
N LEU A 265 0.24 12.81 10.25
CA LEU A 265 -0.75 13.29 11.19
C LEU A 265 -1.19 12.16 12.14
N LEU A 266 -1.29 12.49 13.43
CA LEU A 266 -2.04 11.71 14.43
C LEU A 266 -3.08 12.63 15.05
N ASP A 267 -4.37 12.25 15.06
CA ASP A 267 -5.39 12.97 15.80
C ASP A 267 -5.29 12.70 17.31
N ILE A 268 -6.13 13.37 18.10
CA ILE A 268 -6.10 13.23 19.57
C ILE A 268 -6.39 11.78 20.00
N ALA A 269 -7.32 11.10 19.32
CA ALA A 269 -7.68 9.73 19.65
C ALA A 269 -6.52 8.77 19.37
N GLN A 270 -5.81 8.99 18.27
CA GLN A 270 -4.61 8.21 17.91
C GLN A 270 -3.47 8.45 18.90
N VAL A 271 -3.22 9.70 19.29
CA VAL A 271 -2.20 10.05 20.30
C VAL A 271 -2.49 9.35 21.64
N LYS A 272 -3.75 9.36 22.10
CA LYS A 272 -4.16 8.66 23.32
C LYS A 272 -3.95 7.16 23.22
N ALA A 273 -4.33 6.54 22.10
CA ALA A 273 -4.16 5.12 21.88
C ALA A 273 -2.66 4.72 21.95
N VAL A 274 -1.80 5.47 21.28
CA VAL A 274 -0.35 5.22 21.25
C VAL A 274 0.29 5.46 22.61
N ASN A 275 -0.07 6.55 23.33
CA ASN A 275 0.42 6.81 24.69
C ASN A 275 0.13 5.62 25.62
N ASN A 276 -1.11 5.11 25.58
CA ASN A 276 -1.51 3.99 26.43
C ASN A 276 -0.80 2.68 26.05
N TYR A 277 -0.67 2.40 24.76
CA TYR A 277 -0.09 1.15 24.26
C TYR A 277 1.44 1.10 24.45
N SER A 278 2.14 2.17 24.08
CA SER A 278 3.60 2.23 24.07
C SER A 278 4.19 2.91 25.30
N ASN A 279 3.36 3.21 26.32
CA ASN A 279 3.75 3.89 27.55
C ASN A 279 4.53 5.20 27.26
N LEU A 280 4.01 6.01 26.36
CA LEU A 280 4.54 7.32 25.99
C LEU A 280 3.77 8.45 26.69
N SER A 281 4.33 9.65 26.60
CA SER A 281 3.73 10.88 27.16
C SER A 281 3.68 11.99 26.10
N LEU A 282 3.20 11.65 24.89
CA LEU A 282 2.99 12.65 23.86
C LEU A 282 1.83 13.58 24.27
N PRO A 283 1.91 14.90 23.97
CA PRO A 283 0.82 15.83 24.25
C PRO A 283 -0.48 15.37 23.60
N GLU A 284 -1.59 15.34 24.35
CA GLU A 284 -2.91 14.92 23.86
C GLU A 284 -3.56 16.02 23.00
N SER A 285 -2.95 16.31 21.87
CA SER A 285 -3.39 17.28 20.86
C SER A 285 -3.14 16.67 19.47
N PRO A 286 -3.77 17.18 18.41
CA PRO A 286 -3.37 16.82 17.04
C PRO A 286 -1.88 17.03 16.86
N LEU A 287 -1.20 16.04 16.33
CA LEU A 287 0.25 15.94 16.30
C LEU A 287 0.74 15.69 14.87
N LEU A 288 1.67 16.50 14.41
CA LEU A 288 2.48 16.20 13.23
C LEU A 288 3.82 15.59 13.64
N LEU A 289 4.18 14.49 13.00
CA LEU A 289 5.51 13.88 13.03
C LEU A 289 6.19 14.17 11.71
N LEU A 290 7.43 14.70 11.76
CA LEU A 290 8.15 15.12 10.57
C LEU A 290 9.53 14.48 10.49
N GLU A 291 10.04 14.33 9.27
CA GLU A 291 11.43 13.95 9.04
C GLU A 291 12.02 14.79 7.90
N PHE A 292 13.23 15.28 8.10
CA PHE A 292 13.99 16.10 7.14
C PHE A 292 15.27 15.35 6.76
N HIS A 293 15.58 15.33 5.46
CA HIS A 293 16.76 14.66 4.92
C HIS A 293 17.64 15.65 4.17
N GLY A 294 18.94 15.57 4.33
CA GLY A 294 19.87 16.41 3.56
C GLY A 294 21.28 16.49 4.16
N SER A 295 21.99 17.56 3.88
CA SER A 295 23.14 17.97 4.66
C SER A 295 22.70 18.57 5.99
N LYS A 296 23.60 18.71 6.96
CA LYS A 296 23.30 19.29 8.26
C LYS A 296 22.63 20.67 8.14
N SER A 297 23.21 21.58 7.36
CA SER A 297 22.62 22.91 7.15
C SER A 297 21.25 22.85 6.47
N SER A 298 21.07 21.94 5.51
CA SER A 298 19.76 21.79 4.84
C SER A 298 18.68 21.27 5.77
N VAL A 299 19.01 20.41 6.72
CA VAL A 299 18.05 19.92 7.73
C VAL A 299 17.69 21.05 8.71
N GLU A 300 18.67 21.85 9.12
CA GLU A 300 18.45 23.05 9.96
C GLU A 300 17.53 24.05 9.23
N ASP A 301 17.84 24.43 7.98
CA ASP A 301 17.03 25.35 7.17
C ASP A 301 15.58 24.84 7.00
N GLN A 302 15.39 23.56 6.69
CA GLN A 302 14.06 22.95 6.53
C GLN A 302 13.25 23.00 7.83
N SER A 303 13.90 22.72 8.97
CA SER A 303 13.23 22.72 10.28
C SER A 303 12.84 24.11 10.74
N GLU A 304 13.70 25.12 10.49
CA GLU A 304 13.40 26.53 10.79
C GLU A 304 12.22 27.05 9.97
N LEU A 305 12.20 26.77 8.65
CA LEU A 305 11.09 27.18 7.79
C LEU A 305 9.78 26.50 8.20
N PHE A 306 9.80 25.21 8.58
CA PHE A 306 8.62 24.55 9.09
C PHE A 306 8.14 25.14 10.41
N ASP A 307 9.06 25.48 11.33
CA ASP A 307 8.73 26.10 12.63
C ASP A 307 8.04 27.46 12.40
N GLU A 308 8.53 28.28 11.47
CA GLU A 308 7.88 29.55 11.12
C GLU A 308 6.46 29.32 10.58
N ILE A 309 6.27 28.42 9.63
CA ILE A 309 4.96 28.07 9.07
C ILE A 309 4.04 27.55 10.17
N SER A 310 4.51 26.64 11.02
CA SER A 310 3.68 26.03 12.05
C SER A 310 3.08 27.05 13.01
N LYS A 311 3.82 28.11 13.36
CA LYS A 311 3.38 29.18 14.24
C LYS A 311 2.20 29.96 13.67
N ASP A 312 2.16 30.17 12.37
CA ASP A 312 1.05 30.87 11.69
C ASP A 312 -0.28 30.10 11.84
N PHE A 313 -0.22 28.79 12.06
CA PHE A 313 -1.37 27.91 12.28
C PHE A 313 -1.52 27.48 13.75
N GLY A 314 -0.92 28.20 14.68
CA GLY A 314 -1.03 27.93 16.13
C GLY A 314 -0.25 26.70 16.58
N GLY A 315 0.71 26.25 15.78
CA GLY A 315 1.64 25.16 16.12
C GLY A 315 2.45 25.49 17.37
N ASN A 316 2.57 24.52 18.26
CA ASN A 316 3.28 24.65 19.52
C ASN A 316 4.21 23.47 19.74
N ASN A 317 5.23 23.71 20.58
CA ASN A 317 6.18 22.67 20.99
C ASN A 317 6.84 21.97 19.79
N PHE A 318 7.18 22.73 18.74
CA PHE A 318 8.01 22.16 17.69
C PHE A 318 9.39 21.83 18.26
N GLU A 319 9.71 20.56 18.25
CA GLU A 319 10.98 20.02 18.72
C GLU A 319 11.49 19.06 17.65
N TRP A 320 12.75 19.18 17.28
CA TRP A 320 13.39 18.22 16.36
C TRP A 320 14.76 17.80 16.87
N ASN A 321 15.22 16.62 16.45
CA ASN A 321 16.50 16.06 16.85
C ASN A 321 17.06 15.18 15.73
N ALA A 322 18.37 15.24 15.54
CA ALA A 322 19.11 14.36 14.65
C ALA A 322 19.60 13.07 15.34
N ASN A 323 19.49 12.97 16.67
CA ASN A 323 19.91 11.79 17.40
C ASN A 323 19.06 10.57 17.00
N ILE A 324 19.72 9.48 16.61
CA ILE A 324 19.08 8.27 16.10
C ILE A 324 18.13 7.62 17.13
N GLU A 325 18.47 7.66 18.43
CA GLU A 325 17.62 7.04 19.47
C GLU A 325 16.31 7.82 19.65
N GLU A 326 16.37 9.15 19.67
CA GLU A 326 15.18 9.99 19.78
C GLU A 326 14.30 9.89 18.52
N ARG A 327 14.90 9.84 17.35
CA ARG A 327 14.18 9.59 16.08
C ARG A 327 13.46 8.24 16.12
N ASN A 328 14.15 7.19 16.54
CA ASN A 328 13.58 5.86 16.60
C ASN A 328 12.42 5.77 17.60
N LYS A 329 12.48 6.47 18.73
CA LYS A 329 11.36 6.57 19.67
C LYS A 329 10.15 7.25 19.03
N LEU A 330 10.36 8.34 18.31
CA LEU A 330 9.31 9.08 17.64
C LEU A 330 8.62 8.22 16.57
N TRP A 331 9.39 7.59 15.69
CA TRP A 331 8.85 6.74 14.64
C TRP A 331 8.28 5.42 15.17
N LYS A 332 8.75 4.93 16.32
CA LYS A 332 8.11 3.80 17.00
C LYS A 332 6.65 4.11 17.34
N ALA A 333 6.36 5.30 17.83
CA ALA A 333 4.99 5.75 18.08
C ALA A 333 4.11 5.62 16.82
N ARG A 334 4.63 6.03 15.65
CA ARG A 334 3.93 5.92 14.36
C ARG A 334 3.76 4.46 13.90
N HIS A 335 4.77 3.63 14.10
CA HIS A 335 4.68 2.21 13.75
C HIS A 335 3.72 1.41 14.63
N ASP A 336 3.55 1.82 15.88
CA ASP A 336 2.66 1.15 16.83
C ASP A 336 1.17 1.49 16.62
N VAL A 337 0.79 2.44 15.72
CA VAL A 337 -0.59 2.96 15.58
C VAL A 337 -1.63 1.86 15.37
N TYR A 338 -1.36 0.87 14.53
CA TYR A 338 -2.26 -0.27 14.31
C TYR A 338 -2.52 -1.06 15.59
N TYR A 339 -1.45 -1.47 16.27
CA TYR A 339 -1.54 -2.27 17.48
C TYR A 339 -2.17 -1.48 18.64
N ALA A 340 -1.89 -0.18 18.72
CA ALA A 340 -2.43 0.72 19.71
C ALA A 340 -3.97 0.83 19.59
N VAL A 341 -4.47 1.01 18.38
CA VAL A 341 -5.93 1.09 18.13
C VAL A 341 -6.58 -0.27 18.35
N LYS A 342 -5.98 -1.35 17.87
CA LYS A 342 -6.48 -2.72 18.11
C LYS A 342 -6.57 -3.05 19.61
N ALA A 343 -5.62 -2.55 20.41
CA ALA A 343 -5.63 -2.74 21.86
C ALA A 343 -6.76 -1.97 22.57
N CYS A 344 -7.31 -0.90 21.97
CA CYS A 344 -8.45 -0.16 22.53
C CYS A 344 -9.73 -1.01 22.58
N ARG A 345 -9.90 -1.94 21.63
CA ARG A 345 -11.08 -2.80 21.54
C ARG A 345 -10.69 -4.18 20.95
N PRO A 346 -10.03 -5.06 21.73
CA PRO A 346 -9.44 -6.31 21.22
C PRO A 346 -10.41 -7.26 20.49
N GLU A 347 -11.68 -7.27 20.90
CA GLU A 347 -12.73 -8.13 20.31
C GLU A 347 -13.34 -7.57 19.01
N ALA A 348 -13.01 -6.34 18.63
CA ALA A 348 -13.56 -5.69 17.47
C ALA A 348 -12.79 -6.06 16.19
N ASP A 349 -13.46 -6.03 15.05
CA ASP A 349 -12.82 -6.04 13.75
C ASP A 349 -12.23 -4.66 13.45
N TYR A 350 -11.09 -4.67 12.79
CA TYR A 350 -10.36 -3.47 12.41
C TYR A 350 -10.53 -3.21 10.92
N ILE A 351 -10.99 -2.00 10.56
CA ILE A 351 -11.09 -1.54 9.18
C ILE A 351 -10.25 -0.26 9.03
N ALA A 352 -9.25 -0.30 8.17
CA ALA A 352 -8.53 0.90 7.76
C ALA A 352 -9.15 1.45 6.48
N THR A 353 -9.60 2.71 6.52
CA THR A 353 -9.96 3.44 5.29
C THR A 353 -8.69 3.89 4.56
N ASP A 354 -8.83 4.24 3.29
CA ASP A 354 -7.69 4.68 2.48
C ASP A 354 -8.17 5.58 1.35
N VAL A 355 -8.29 6.86 1.65
CA VAL A 355 -8.63 7.87 0.64
C VAL A 355 -7.48 8.84 0.48
N CYS A 356 -7.35 9.39 -0.73
CA CYS A 356 -6.38 10.44 -1.02
C CYS A 356 -7.06 11.53 -1.83
N VAL A 357 -6.81 12.79 -1.44
CA VAL A 357 -7.35 13.97 -2.13
C VAL A 357 -6.22 14.90 -2.54
N PRO A 358 -6.43 15.79 -3.52
CA PRO A 358 -5.48 16.87 -3.77
C PRO A 358 -5.15 17.59 -2.46
N ILE A 359 -3.87 17.90 -2.24
CA ILE A 359 -3.40 18.44 -0.96
C ILE A 359 -4.20 19.69 -0.51
N SER A 360 -4.64 20.52 -1.46
CA SER A 360 -5.47 21.71 -1.21
C SER A 360 -6.86 21.39 -0.65
N ARG A 361 -7.33 20.14 -0.78
CA ARG A 361 -8.65 19.69 -0.29
C ARG A 361 -8.54 18.87 1.00
N LEU A 362 -7.32 18.60 1.46
CA LEU A 362 -7.06 17.70 2.59
C LEU A 362 -7.75 18.17 3.87
N SER A 363 -7.56 19.43 4.23
CA SER A 363 -8.13 20.02 5.45
C SER A 363 -9.66 19.94 5.47
N GLU A 364 -10.30 20.24 4.34
CA GLU A 364 -11.75 20.13 4.15
C GLU A 364 -12.22 18.66 4.27
N CYS A 365 -11.57 17.76 3.57
CA CYS A 365 -11.95 16.34 3.55
C CYS A 365 -11.86 15.71 4.94
N ILE A 366 -10.78 15.96 5.69
CA ILE A 366 -10.62 15.43 7.04
C ILE A 366 -11.64 16.06 8.00
N THR A 367 -11.89 17.38 7.90
CA THR A 367 -12.86 18.06 8.77
C THR A 367 -14.26 17.47 8.59
N GLU A 368 -14.75 17.36 7.35
CA GLU A 368 -16.04 16.74 7.05
C GLU A 368 -16.11 15.26 7.47
N THR A 369 -14.96 14.57 7.43
CA THR A 369 -14.89 13.17 7.88
C THR A 369 -15.05 13.07 9.40
N ILE A 370 -14.44 13.97 10.16
CA ILE A 370 -14.59 14.05 11.62
C ILE A 370 -16.05 14.36 11.98
N GLU A 371 -16.66 15.34 11.32
CA GLU A 371 -18.08 15.70 11.54
C GLU A 371 -19.02 14.52 11.24
N ASP A 372 -18.75 13.76 10.19
CA ASP A 372 -19.52 12.55 9.84
C ASP A 372 -19.38 11.47 10.92
N MET A 373 -18.17 11.25 11.43
CA MET A 373 -17.92 10.29 12.50
C MET A 373 -18.64 10.68 13.80
N GLU A 374 -18.57 11.96 14.19
CA GLU A 374 -19.24 12.49 15.38
C GLU A 374 -20.76 12.33 15.29
N LYS A 375 -21.34 12.70 14.13
CA LYS A 375 -22.78 12.57 13.85
C LYS A 375 -23.27 11.13 13.97
N ASN A 376 -22.46 10.17 13.51
CA ASN A 376 -22.79 8.74 13.49
C ASN A 376 -22.25 7.99 14.73
N LYS A 377 -21.60 8.68 15.68
CA LYS A 377 -21.01 8.12 16.90
C LYS A 377 -20.02 6.98 16.61
N LEU A 378 -19.25 7.12 15.55
CA LEU A 378 -18.20 6.18 15.20
C LEU A 378 -16.92 6.46 15.97
N PHE A 379 -16.30 5.41 16.48
CA PHE A 379 -14.95 5.48 17.02
C PHE A 379 -13.94 5.03 15.96
N GLY A 380 -13.06 5.93 15.57
CA GLY A 380 -12.03 5.67 14.57
C GLY A 380 -10.92 6.71 14.65
N PRO A 381 -9.80 6.43 15.33
CA PRO A 381 -8.63 7.32 15.32
C PRO A 381 -8.16 7.60 13.89
N ILE A 382 -7.68 8.84 13.65
CA ILE A 382 -7.18 9.28 12.34
C ILE A 382 -5.67 9.34 12.36
N VAL A 383 -5.07 8.72 11.33
CA VAL A 383 -3.65 8.79 11.01
C VAL A 383 -3.50 8.99 9.50
N GLY A 384 -2.46 9.67 9.05
CA GLY A 384 -2.32 9.86 7.60
C GLY A 384 -0.97 10.33 7.12
N HIS A 385 -0.66 9.96 5.87
CA HIS A 385 0.43 10.45 5.04
C HIS A 385 0.03 11.81 4.44
N VAL A 386 -0.13 12.79 5.33
CA VAL A 386 -0.79 14.06 5.00
C VAL A 386 -0.02 14.92 3.99
N GLY A 387 1.29 14.65 3.83
CA GLY A 387 2.11 15.30 2.79
C GLY A 387 1.68 14.96 1.36
N ASP A 388 1.04 13.80 1.19
CA ASP A 388 0.51 13.33 -0.10
C ASP A 388 -1.01 13.50 -0.24
N GLY A 389 -1.69 14.00 0.80
CA GLY A 389 -3.14 14.11 0.81
C GLY A 389 -3.87 12.82 1.20
N ASN A 390 -3.14 11.79 1.66
CA ASN A 390 -3.69 10.50 2.05
C ASN A 390 -3.90 10.42 3.56
N PHE A 391 -5.05 9.88 3.98
CA PHE A 391 -5.32 9.61 5.38
C PHE A 391 -6.21 8.38 5.58
N HIS A 392 -6.13 7.84 6.80
CA HIS A 392 -6.84 6.64 7.22
C HIS A 392 -7.65 6.91 8.49
N VAL A 393 -8.90 6.48 8.49
CA VAL A 393 -9.70 6.29 9.70
C VAL A 393 -9.60 4.83 10.09
N GLN A 394 -9.21 4.57 11.32
CA GLN A 394 -9.03 3.22 11.85
C GLN A 394 -10.27 2.81 12.65
N LEU A 395 -11.30 2.31 11.94
CA LEU A 395 -12.56 1.92 12.57
C LEU A 395 -12.41 0.61 13.36
N MET A 396 -13.06 0.57 14.53
CA MET A 396 -13.17 -0.60 15.37
C MET A 396 -14.64 -0.96 15.53
N ILE A 397 -15.04 -2.12 14.98
CA ILE A 397 -16.45 -2.51 14.82
C ILE A 397 -16.69 -3.88 15.47
N ASP A 398 -17.74 -4.00 16.28
CA ASP A 398 -18.15 -5.31 16.79
C ASP A 398 -18.78 -6.13 15.65
N PRO A 399 -18.15 -7.23 15.21
CA PRO A 399 -18.65 -8.05 14.12
C PRO A 399 -19.99 -8.77 14.45
N LYS A 400 -20.43 -8.72 15.71
CA LYS A 400 -21.70 -9.29 16.15
C LYS A 400 -22.80 -8.23 16.23
N ASN A 401 -22.48 -6.96 16.07
CA ASN A 401 -23.42 -5.85 16.15
C ASN A 401 -23.79 -5.34 14.75
N GLN A 402 -24.91 -5.84 14.20
CA GLN A 402 -25.34 -5.46 12.86
C GLN A 402 -25.52 -3.94 12.68
N ASN A 403 -25.95 -3.22 13.71
CA ASN A 403 -26.11 -1.78 13.62
C ASN A 403 -24.74 -1.06 13.49
N GLU A 404 -23.70 -1.51 14.20
CA GLU A 404 -22.34 -0.96 14.01
C GLU A 404 -21.83 -1.24 12.60
N ILE A 405 -22.04 -2.46 12.09
CA ILE A 405 -21.66 -2.85 10.72
C ILE A 405 -22.34 -1.95 9.70
N ASP A 406 -23.65 -1.75 9.81
CA ASP A 406 -24.43 -0.94 8.87
C ASP A 406 -24.01 0.54 8.90
N VAL A 407 -23.78 1.09 10.10
CA VAL A 407 -23.30 2.48 10.27
C VAL A 407 -21.90 2.64 9.67
N ALA A 408 -21.00 1.68 9.90
CA ALA A 408 -19.67 1.70 9.37
C ALA A 408 -19.66 1.59 7.83
N ASN A 409 -20.42 0.66 7.26
CA ASN A 409 -20.54 0.53 5.80
C ASN A 409 -21.06 1.82 5.16
N GLY A 410 -22.08 2.45 5.74
CA GLY A 410 -22.58 3.74 5.27
C GLY A 410 -21.53 4.86 5.38
N PHE A 411 -20.68 4.84 6.41
CA PHE A 411 -19.57 5.78 6.54
C PHE A 411 -18.49 5.55 5.48
N LEU A 412 -18.09 4.31 5.24
CA LEU A 412 -17.09 3.96 4.22
C LEU A 412 -17.52 4.44 2.83
N GLU A 413 -18.80 4.22 2.49
CA GLU A 413 -19.40 4.69 1.24
C GLU A 413 -19.35 6.22 1.14
N ARG A 414 -19.82 6.95 2.16
CA ARG A 414 -19.79 8.43 2.15
C ARG A 414 -18.38 8.99 2.10
N LEU A 415 -17.40 8.35 2.76
CA LEU A 415 -16.01 8.78 2.74
C LEU A 415 -15.40 8.62 1.33
N ALA A 416 -15.66 7.50 0.65
CA ALA A 416 -15.21 7.29 -0.71
C ALA A 416 -15.82 8.33 -1.67
N HIS A 417 -17.12 8.56 -1.62
CA HIS A 417 -17.80 9.58 -2.43
C HIS A 417 -17.30 11.00 -2.14
N ARG A 418 -17.03 11.33 -0.87
CA ARG A 418 -16.45 12.62 -0.48
C ARG A 418 -15.10 12.83 -1.15
N ALA A 419 -14.19 11.86 -1.04
CA ALA A 419 -12.88 11.97 -1.66
C ALA A 419 -12.97 12.11 -3.19
N ILE A 420 -13.77 11.29 -3.85
CA ILE A 420 -13.98 11.36 -5.31
C ILE A 420 -14.57 12.73 -5.72
N SER A 421 -15.56 13.25 -4.98
CA SER A 421 -16.17 14.56 -5.28
C SER A 421 -15.20 15.74 -5.11
N MET A 422 -14.08 15.52 -4.44
CA MET A 422 -12.99 16.49 -4.25
C MET A 422 -11.81 16.29 -5.23
N ASP A 423 -12.01 15.64 -6.38
CA ASP A 423 -10.99 15.23 -7.34
C ASP A 423 -9.94 14.26 -6.75
N GLY A 424 -10.34 13.52 -5.72
CA GLY A 424 -9.52 12.51 -5.06
C GLY A 424 -9.80 11.10 -5.54
N THR A 425 -9.35 10.13 -4.76
CA THR A 425 -9.48 8.69 -5.04
C THR A 425 -10.01 7.93 -3.83
N CYS A 426 -10.75 6.86 -4.09
CA CYS A 426 -11.22 5.93 -3.05
C CYS A 426 -10.09 5.09 -2.45
N THR A 427 -8.90 5.07 -3.06
CA THR A 427 -7.75 4.31 -2.56
C THR A 427 -6.45 5.05 -2.86
N GLY A 428 -5.72 5.45 -1.80
CA GLY A 428 -4.42 6.11 -1.92
C GLY A 428 -3.27 5.11 -2.13
N GLU A 429 -3.29 4.01 -1.36
CA GLU A 429 -2.18 3.05 -1.34
C GLU A 429 -2.58 1.57 -1.15
N HIS A 430 -3.77 1.27 -0.58
CA HIS A 430 -4.16 -0.12 -0.27
C HIS A 430 -4.56 -0.92 -1.52
N GLY A 431 -4.89 -0.26 -2.62
CA GLY A 431 -5.40 -0.87 -3.84
C GLY A 431 -6.92 -1.00 -3.85
N VAL A 432 -7.44 -1.49 -4.98
CA VAL A 432 -8.88 -1.67 -5.24
C VAL A 432 -9.40 -2.98 -4.65
N GLY A 433 -8.67 -4.08 -4.86
CA GLY A 433 -9.03 -5.42 -4.39
C GLY A 433 -10.48 -5.78 -4.65
N GLN A 434 -11.16 -6.25 -3.61
CA GLN A 434 -12.60 -6.59 -3.64
C GLN A 434 -13.48 -5.44 -3.17
N GLY A 435 -13.00 -4.65 -2.19
CA GLY A 435 -13.82 -3.68 -1.46
C GLY A 435 -14.14 -2.40 -2.21
N LYS A 436 -13.33 -2.01 -3.21
CA LYS A 436 -13.43 -0.68 -3.83
C LYS A 436 -13.83 -0.66 -5.30
N LYS A 437 -14.08 -1.83 -5.90
CA LYS A 437 -14.49 -1.93 -7.33
C LYS A 437 -15.71 -1.06 -7.67
N GLN A 438 -16.66 -0.95 -6.76
CA GLN A 438 -17.91 -0.22 -6.95
C GLN A 438 -17.70 1.29 -7.16
N TYR A 439 -16.60 1.86 -6.66
CA TYR A 439 -16.32 3.29 -6.78
C TYR A 439 -15.61 3.67 -8.07
N LEU A 440 -15.02 2.70 -8.80
CA LEU A 440 -14.19 2.97 -9.97
C LEU A 440 -14.94 3.66 -11.12
N ILE A 441 -16.23 3.37 -11.31
CA ILE A 441 -17.01 4.01 -12.37
C ILE A 441 -17.24 5.48 -12.06
N GLU A 442 -17.51 5.82 -10.81
CA GLU A 442 -17.68 7.20 -10.38
C GLU A 442 -16.37 7.97 -10.51
N GLU A 443 -15.26 7.37 -10.06
CA GLU A 443 -13.95 8.01 -10.08
C GLU A 443 -13.37 8.17 -11.51
N LEU A 444 -13.44 7.13 -12.33
CA LEU A 444 -12.72 7.04 -13.59
C LEU A 444 -13.61 7.05 -14.85
N GLY A 445 -14.92 6.92 -14.65
CA GLY A 445 -15.89 6.96 -15.74
C GLY A 445 -15.61 5.94 -16.85
N PRO A 446 -15.63 6.37 -18.13
CA PRO A 446 -15.42 5.48 -19.29
C PRO A 446 -14.05 4.79 -19.34
N ALA A 447 -13.03 5.26 -18.59
CA ALA A 447 -11.71 4.64 -18.55
C ALA A 447 -11.76 3.19 -18.02
N VAL A 448 -12.74 2.87 -17.17
CA VAL A 448 -12.98 1.51 -16.68
C VAL A 448 -13.24 0.51 -17.81
N ASN A 449 -13.90 0.95 -18.91
CA ASN A 449 -14.13 0.10 -20.06
C ASN A 449 -12.81 -0.26 -20.78
N PHE A 450 -11.87 0.69 -20.86
CA PHE A 450 -10.54 0.41 -21.43
C PHE A 450 -9.73 -0.54 -20.54
N MET A 451 -9.84 -0.44 -19.21
CA MET A 451 -9.22 -1.39 -18.29
C MET A 451 -9.76 -2.81 -18.49
N LYS A 452 -11.09 -2.95 -18.71
CA LYS A 452 -11.70 -4.25 -19.04
C LYS A 452 -11.16 -4.81 -20.35
N LEU A 453 -11.08 -3.99 -21.41
CA LEU A 453 -10.51 -4.43 -22.69
C LEU A 453 -9.07 -4.92 -22.54
N ILE A 454 -8.22 -4.19 -21.78
CA ILE A 454 -6.85 -4.63 -21.51
C ILE A 454 -6.82 -5.98 -20.77
N LYS A 455 -7.80 -6.22 -19.90
CA LYS A 455 -7.88 -7.49 -19.16
C LYS A 455 -8.40 -8.64 -20.02
N GLU A 456 -9.25 -8.38 -21.01
CA GLU A 456 -9.87 -9.36 -21.90
C GLU A 456 -8.91 -9.84 -22.97
N GLU A 457 -7.99 -8.99 -23.47
CA GLU A 457 -6.94 -9.32 -24.44
C GLU A 457 -5.74 -10.01 -23.77
#